data_ccd223331d75b3c2d5b8526e74777e87
#
_entry.id   ccd223331d75b3c2d5b8526e74777e87
#
_cell.length_a   1.000
_cell.length_b   1.000
_cell.length_c   1.000
_cell.angle_alpha   90.00
_cell.angle_beta   90.00
_cell.angle_gamma   90.00
#
_symmetry.space_group_name_H-M   'P 1'
#
loop_
_entity.id
_entity.type
_entity.pdbx_description
1 polymer ?
#
loop_
_entity_poly.entity_id
_entity_poly.type
_entity_poly.pdbx_seq_one_letter_code
_entity_poly.pdbx_strand_id
1 'polypeptide(L)'
;LPSEASPAGVTTKILDTGSGFAYQERLETELRRANVVVLVYSVTDQESFERITSYWLPMMRSLGINVPVILVGNKVDHRPSDIEEDALEDEIAPVMAEFKEVETCIECSASLSLNVGEIFFYAQKAVLYPTAPLYDSRSHTLKPACIDALRNIFHLCDADKDGVLSDEEINNFQYECFDAPLQLQELLGIKQLVMEGSTPYDSA
;
A
#
# COMPACT_ATOMS: atom_id res chain seq x y z
N LEU A 1 -6.73 16.05 -12.64
CA LEU A 1 -7.01 15.29 -11.40
C LEU A 1 -8.09 16.03 -10.64
N PRO A 2 -9.05 15.35 -10.00
CA PRO A 2 -10.02 15.99 -9.13
C PRO A 2 -9.28 16.74 -8.02
N SER A 3 -9.60 18.02 -7.84
CA SER A 3 -8.94 18.88 -6.84
C SER A 3 -9.11 18.39 -5.40
N GLU A 4 -10.12 17.55 -5.16
CA GLU A 4 -10.43 16.94 -3.86
C GLU A 4 -9.52 15.73 -3.52
N ALA A 5 -8.88 15.13 -4.53
CA ALA A 5 -8.05 13.94 -4.38
C ALA A 5 -6.55 14.23 -4.25
N SER A 6 -6.12 15.44 -4.53
CA SER A 6 -4.70 15.81 -4.53
C SER A 6 -4.42 16.80 -3.40
N PRO A 7 -3.52 16.50 -2.47
CA PRO A 7 -3.08 17.48 -1.48
C PRO A 7 -2.57 18.73 -2.18
N ALA A 8 -2.91 19.90 -1.65
CA ALA A 8 -2.48 21.17 -2.22
C ALA A 8 -0.95 21.22 -2.33
N GLY A 9 -0.43 21.54 -3.51
CA GLY A 9 1.01 21.69 -3.75
C GLY A 9 1.75 20.46 -4.29
N VAL A 10 1.06 19.33 -4.52
CA VAL A 10 1.69 18.15 -5.13
C VAL A 10 1.56 18.19 -6.64
N THR A 11 2.70 18.29 -7.33
CA THR A 11 2.76 18.21 -8.80
C THR A 11 2.95 16.78 -9.24
N THR A 12 2.01 16.26 -10.07
CA THR A 12 2.09 14.94 -10.64
C THR A 12 2.49 15.02 -12.11
N LYS A 13 3.59 14.34 -12.47
CA LYS A 13 4.03 14.17 -13.85
C LYS A 13 3.69 12.76 -14.31
N ILE A 14 2.87 12.65 -15.34
CA ILE A 14 2.51 11.38 -15.98
C ILE A 14 3.44 11.17 -17.18
N LEU A 15 4.06 9.99 -17.24
CA LEU A 15 4.93 9.58 -18.34
C LEU A 15 4.35 8.31 -18.96
N ASP A 16 3.96 8.38 -20.21
CA ASP A 16 3.58 7.22 -20.99
C ASP A 16 4.80 6.66 -21.72
N THR A 17 5.03 5.37 -21.60
CA THR A 17 6.18 4.67 -22.21
C THR A 17 5.71 3.53 -23.08
N GLY A 18 6.26 3.42 -24.27
CA GLY A 18 6.01 2.28 -25.15
C GLY A 18 6.56 0.98 -24.54
N SER A 19 5.79 -0.12 -24.66
CA SER A 19 6.18 -1.46 -24.21
C SER A 19 6.99 -2.25 -25.23
N GLY A 20 7.17 -1.72 -26.45
CA GLY A 20 7.90 -2.39 -27.52
C GLY A 20 9.42 -2.36 -27.30
N PHE A 21 10.13 -3.35 -27.87
CA PHE A 21 11.59 -3.52 -27.73
C PHE A 21 12.38 -2.26 -28.11
N ALA A 22 11.92 -1.48 -29.08
CA ALA A 22 12.58 -0.23 -29.50
C ALA A 22 12.59 0.87 -28.39
N TYR A 23 11.75 0.74 -27.36
CA TYR A 23 11.62 1.72 -26.28
C TYR A 23 12.21 1.24 -24.95
N GLN A 24 12.81 0.05 -24.90
CA GLN A 24 13.24 -0.61 -23.66
C GLN A 24 14.22 0.25 -22.85
N GLU A 25 15.24 0.81 -23.48
CA GLU A 25 16.25 1.66 -22.80
C GLU A 25 15.61 2.91 -22.17
N ARG A 26 14.68 3.53 -22.89
CA ARG A 26 13.91 4.66 -22.37
C ARG A 26 12.99 4.24 -21.23
N LEU A 27 12.30 3.12 -21.39
CA LEU A 27 11.43 2.55 -20.36
C LEU A 27 12.22 2.29 -19.07
N GLU A 28 13.35 1.62 -19.12
CA GLU A 28 14.20 1.36 -17.97
C GLU A 28 14.68 2.65 -17.29
N THR A 29 15.04 3.65 -18.09
CA THR A 29 15.47 4.96 -17.57
C THR A 29 14.34 5.66 -16.82
N GLU A 30 13.12 5.66 -17.37
CA GLU A 30 11.97 6.29 -16.72
C GLU A 30 11.48 5.50 -15.50
N LEU A 31 11.52 4.17 -15.54
CA LEU A 31 11.19 3.33 -14.39
C LEU A 31 12.10 3.59 -13.19
N ARG A 32 13.41 3.80 -13.42
CA ARG A 32 14.36 4.14 -12.33
C ARG A 32 14.11 5.52 -11.71
N ARG A 33 13.38 6.39 -12.39
CA ARG A 33 13.06 7.76 -11.93
C ARG A 33 11.64 7.87 -11.40
N ALA A 34 10.82 6.86 -11.61
CA ALA A 34 9.44 6.83 -11.18
C ALA A 34 9.33 6.78 -9.65
N ASN A 35 8.32 7.45 -9.12
CA ASN A 35 7.92 7.33 -7.70
C ASN A 35 6.81 6.27 -7.52
N VAL A 36 6.06 5.99 -8.57
CA VAL A 36 5.03 4.96 -8.64
C VAL A 36 4.93 4.47 -10.07
N VAL A 37 4.62 3.20 -10.27
CA VAL A 37 4.39 2.60 -11.59
C VAL A 37 2.95 2.17 -11.70
N VAL A 38 2.32 2.48 -12.81
CA VAL A 38 0.99 2.01 -13.17
C VAL A 38 1.13 0.98 -14.28
N LEU A 39 0.84 -0.29 -13.99
CA LEU A 39 0.82 -1.38 -14.97
C LEU A 39 -0.60 -1.59 -15.45
N VAL A 40 -0.83 -1.34 -16.73
CA VAL A 40 -2.14 -1.46 -17.37
C VAL A 40 -2.22 -2.73 -18.19
N TYR A 41 -3.25 -3.53 -17.94
CA TYR A 41 -3.62 -4.69 -18.76
C TYR A 41 -5.07 -4.56 -19.25
N SER A 42 -5.46 -5.37 -20.20
CA SER A 42 -6.83 -5.42 -20.69
C SER A 42 -7.57 -6.58 -20.03
N VAL A 43 -8.72 -6.34 -19.42
CA VAL A 43 -9.55 -7.40 -18.80
C VAL A 43 -10.11 -8.40 -19.84
N THR A 44 -10.00 -8.10 -21.13
CA THR A 44 -10.40 -8.98 -22.22
C THR A 44 -9.22 -9.67 -22.91
N ASP A 45 -8.00 -9.51 -22.39
CA ASP A 45 -6.78 -10.06 -22.95
C ASP A 45 -5.94 -10.72 -21.85
N GLN A 46 -6.15 -12.02 -21.71
CA GLN A 46 -5.49 -12.86 -20.70
C GLN A 46 -3.96 -12.81 -20.81
N GLU A 47 -3.41 -12.75 -22.04
CA GLU A 47 -1.96 -12.66 -22.23
C GLU A 47 -1.40 -11.37 -21.62
N SER A 48 -2.13 -10.25 -21.74
CA SER A 48 -1.70 -8.99 -21.11
C SER A 48 -1.67 -9.06 -19.59
N PHE A 49 -2.57 -9.82 -18.97
CA PHE A 49 -2.57 -10.06 -17.52
C PHE A 49 -1.42 -11.00 -17.09
N GLU A 50 -1.24 -12.12 -17.78
CA GLU A 50 -0.17 -13.08 -17.48
C GLU A 50 1.23 -12.44 -17.58
N ARG A 51 1.40 -11.46 -18.47
CA ARG A 51 2.67 -10.71 -18.60
C ARG A 51 3.00 -9.85 -17.38
N ILE A 52 2.05 -9.52 -16.52
CA ILE A 52 2.32 -8.80 -15.28
C ILE A 52 3.28 -9.60 -14.41
N THR A 53 2.95 -10.85 -14.15
CA THR A 53 3.71 -11.74 -13.25
C THR A 53 4.88 -12.45 -13.94
N SER A 54 4.75 -12.75 -15.25
CA SER A 54 5.79 -13.45 -16.00
C SER A 54 6.90 -12.53 -16.54
N TYR A 55 6.63 -11.25 -16.73
CA TYR A 55 7.58 -10.33 -17.33
C TYR A 55 7.76 -9.01 -16.55
N TRP A 56 6.68 -8.23 -16.31
CA TRP A 56 6.81 -6.86 -15.85
C TRP A 56 7.32 -6.75 -14.41
N LEU A 57 6.70 -7.43 -13.47
CA LEU A 57 7.11 -7.39 -12.06
C LEU A 57 8.50 -8.03 -11.84
N PRO A 58 8.83 -9.20 -12.43
CA PRO A 58 10.18 -9.74 -12.39
C PRO A 58 11.25 -8.82 -13.01
N MET A 59 10.95 -8.17 -14.13
CA MET A 59 11.85 -7.22 -14.76
C MET A 59 12.12 -6.03 -13.83
N MET A 60 11.10 -5.44 -13.23
CA MET A 60 11.27 -4.33 -12.28
C MET A 60 12.14 -4.75 -11.08
N ARG A 61 11.90 -5.93 -10.53
CA ARG A 61 12.75 -6.50 -9.46
C ARG A 61 14.20 -6.69 -9.90
N SER A 62 14.43 -7.20 -11.13
CA SER A 62 15.79 -7.37 -11.68
C SER A 62 16.55 -6.06 -11.87
N LEU A 63 15.82 -4.98 -12.14
CA LEU A 63 16.36 -3.63 -12.25
C LEU A 63 16.55 -2.93 -10.89
N GLY A 64 16.17 -3.57 -9.78
CA GLY A 64 16.23 -3.01 -8.43
C GLY A 64 15.21 -1.88 -8.18
N ILE A 65 14.08 -1.89 -8.92
CA ILE A 65 13.03 -0.90 -8.79
C ILE A 65 12.09 -1.33 -7.66
N ASN A 66 12.05 -0.54 -6.60
CA ASN A 66 11.27 -0.80 -5.38
C ASN A 66 10.26 0.33 -5.12
N VAL A 67 9.51 0.69 -6.14
CA VAL A 67 8.43 1.69 -6.01
C VAL A 67 7.07 1.00 -5.94
N PRO A 68 6.04 1.65 -5.36
CA PRO A 68 4.68 1.14 -5.40
C PRO A 68 4.20 0.88 -6.83
N VAL A 69 3.44 -0.19 -7.00
CA VAL A 69 2.81 -0.55 -8.28
C VAL A 69 1.30 -0.55 -8.12
N ILE A 70 0.62 0.14 -9.02
CA ILE A 70 -0.83 0.09 -9.15
C ILE A 70 -1.15 -0.75 -10.39
N LEU A 71 -1.90 -1.83 -10.21
CA LEU A 71 -2.42 -2.61 -11.33
C LEU A 71 -3.72 -2.00 -11.84
N VAL A 72 -3.90 -1.98 -13.16
CA VAL A 72 -5.09 -1.40 -13.79
C VAL A 72 -5.64 -2.35 -14.83
N GLY A 73 -6.79 -2.94 -14.54
CA GLY A 73 -7.60 -3.71 -15.49
C GLY A 73 -8.46 -2.76 -16.33
N ASN A 74 -8.01 -2.45 -17.53
CA ASN A 74 -8.74 -1.55 -18.42
C ASN A 74 -9.68 -2.31 -19.35
N LYS A 75 -10.61 -1.58 -19.99
CA LYS A 75 -11.62 -2.05 -20.94
C LYS A 75 -12.72 -2.91 -20.30
N VAL A 76 -13.10 -2.60 -19.05
CA VAL A 76 -14.23 -3.31 -18.39
C VAL A 76 -15.54 -3.18 -19.15
N ASP A 77 -15.70 -2.15 -19.99
CA ASP A 77 -16.81 -1.96 -20.91
C ASP A 77 -16.94 -3.07 -21.97
N HIS A 78 -15.89 -3.84 -22.18
CA HIS A 78 -15.89 -5.01 -23.10
C HIS A 78 -15.95 -6.35 -22.35
N ARG A 79 -16.07 -6.36 -21.03
CA ARG A 79 -16.21 -7.61 -20.24
C ARG A 79 -17.55 -8.26 -20.53
N PRO A 80 -17.60 -9.59 -20.80
CA PRO A 80 -18.85 -10.33 -20.87
C PRO A 80 -19.64 -10.22 -19.57
N SER A 81 -20.97 -10.08 -19.68
CA SER A 81 -21.87 -9.85 -18.54
C SER A 81 -22.04 -11.05 -17.59
N ASP A 82 -21.50 -12.20 -17.96
CA ASP A 82 -21.54 -13.46 -17.20
C ASP A 82 -20.35 -13.69 -16.28
N ILE A 83 -19.38 -12.75 -16.26
CA ILE A 83 -18.25 -12.79 -15.33
C ILE A 83 -18.61 -11.98 -14.08
N GLU A 84 -18.66 -12.64 -12.94
CA GLU A 84 -18.94 -12.02 -11.64
C GLU A 84 -17.79 -11.05 -11.23
N GLU A 85 -18.13 -9.97 -10.54
CA GLU A 85 -17.16 -8.98 -10.06
C GLU A 85 -16.13 -9.60 -9.08
N ASP A 86 -16.54 -10.63 -8.35
CA ASP A 86 -15.67 -11.34 -7.38
C ASP A 86 -14.51 -12.13 -8.06
N ALA A 87 -14.64 -12.44 -9.36
CA ALA A 87 -13.58 -13.14 -10.10
C ALA A 87 -12.25 -12.37 -10.14
N LEU A 88 -12.29 -11.04 -10.07
CA LEU A 88 -11.08 -10.21 -10.01
C LEU A 88 -10.29 -10.42 -8.73
N GLU A 89 -10.97 -10.49 -7.57
CA GLU A 89 -10.29 -10.68 -6.29
C GLU A 89 -9.53 -12.00 -6.26
N ASP A 90 -10.12 -13.06 -6.78
CA ASP A 90 -9.50 -14.39 -6.84
C ASP A 90 -8.27 -14.41 -7.76
N GLU A 91 -8.28 -13.66 -8.86
CA GLU A 91 -7.14 -13.56 -9.78
C GLU A 91 -6.02 -12.65 -9.24
N ILE A 92 -6.36 -11.56 -8.56
CA ILE A 92 -5.39 -10.56 -8.08
C ILE A 92 -4.78 -10.93 -6.73
N ALA A 93 -5.53 -11.61 -5.85
CA ALA A 93 -5.03 -11.97 -4.52
C ALA A 93 -3.69 -12.75 -4.55
N PRO A 94 -3.48 -13.75 -5.43
CA PRO A 94 -2.19 -14.43 -5.56
C PRO A 94 -1.06 -13.49 -6.01
N VAL A 95 -1.35 -12.56 -6.93
CA VAL A 95 -0.37 -11.59 -7.42
C VAL A 95 0.08 -10.67 -6.28
N MET A 96 -0.86 -10.12 -5.50
CA MET A 96 -0.55 -9.26 -4.36
C MET A 96 0.14 -10.04 -3.21
N ALA A 97 -0.15 -11.33 -3.09
CA ALA A 97 0.51 -12.19 -2.11
C ALA A 97 2.00 -12.40 -2.44
N GLU A 98 2.34 -12.56 -3.71
CA GLU A 98 3.70 -12.79 -4.19
C GLU A 98 4.48 -11.49 -4.40
N PHE A 99 3.83 -10.46 -4.93
CA PHE A 99 4.44 -9.18 -5.30
C PHE A 99 3.98 -8.06 -4.34
N LYS A 100 4.73 -7.90 -3.24
CA LYS A 100 4.41 -6.94 -2.16
C LYS A 100 4.54 -5.48 -2.57
N GLU A 101 5.15 -5.19 -3.70
CA GLU A 101 5.20 -3.88 -4.34
C GLU A 101 3.86 -3.47 -4.98
N VAL A 102 2.96 -4.44 -5.21
CA VAL A 102 1.61 -4.15 -5.72
C VAL A 102 0.74 -3.66 -4.56
N GLU A 103 0.35 -2.39 -4.61
CA GLU A 103 -0.44 -1.73 -3.57
C GLU A 103 -1.95 -1.99 -3.72
N THR A 104 -2.44 -1.99 -4.95
CA THR A 104 -3.84 -2.21 -5.27
C THR A 104 -4.05 -2.54 -6.74
N CYS A 105 -5.23 -3.08 -7.05
CA CYS A 105 -5.72 -3.25 -8.40
C CYS A 105 -7.02 -2.46 -8.58
N ILE A 106 -7.16 -1.77 -9.71
CA ILE A 106 -8.33 -0.95 -10.05
C ILE A 106 -8.81 -1.33 -11.42
N GLU A 107 -10.08 -1.61 -11.55
CA GLU A 107 -10.70 -1.79 -12.84
C GLU A 107 -11.27 -0.49 -13.38
N CYS A 108 -11.05 -0.25 -14.67
CA CYS A 108 -11.47 0.98 -15.31
C CYS A 108 -11.94 0.76 -16.76
N SER A 109 -12.61 1.78 -17.29
CA SER A 109 -12.81 1.96 -18.72
C SER A 109 -12.32 3.34 -19.12
N ALA A 110 -11.24 3.39 -19.86
CA ALA A 110 -10.73 4.64 -20.39
C ALA A 110 -11.69 5.25 -21.45
N SER A 111 -12.41 4.40 -22.19
CA SER A 111 -13.39 4.85 -23.19
C SER A 111 -14.62 5.52 -22.57
N LEU A 112 -15.06 5.01 -21.43
CA LEU A 112 -16.20 5.55 -20.67
C LEU A 112 -15.80 6.52 -19.56
N SER A 113 -14.51 6.77 -19.36
CA SER A 113 -13.96 7.56 -18.26
C SER A 113 -14.36 7.01 -16.87
N LEU A 114 -14.62 5.71 -16.76
CA LEU A 114 -14.98 5.04 -15.53
C LEU A 114 -13.73 4.74 -14.70
N ASN A 115 -13.70 5.13 -13.43
CA ASN A 115 -12.62 4.91 -12.45
C ASN A 115 -11.24 5.44 -12.85
N VAL A 116 -11.13 6.25 -13.91
CA VAL A 116 -9.84 6.80 -14.38
C VAL A 116 -9.23 7.75 -13.33
N GLY A 117 -10.07 8.54 -12.66
CA GLY A 117 -9.62 9.43 -11.59
C GLY A 117 -9.04 8.69 -10.37
N GLU A 118 -9.59 7.53 -10.04
CA GLU A 118 -9.18 6.69 -8.92
C GLU A 118 -7.76 6.14 -9.11
N ILE A 119 -7.38 5.79 -10.34
CA ILE A 119 -6.03 5.32 -10.65
C ILE A 119 -4.98 6.32 -10.16
N PHE A 120 -5.18 7.60 -10.48
CA PHE A 120 -4.25 8.65 -10.10
C PHE A 120 -4.33 8.99 -8.61
N PHE A 121 -5.51 8.89 -8.02
CA PHE A 121 -5.68 9.04 -6.57
C PHE A 121 -4.86 7.99 -5.81
N TYR A 122 -5.01 6.71 -6.14
CA TYR A 122 -4.27 5.63 -5.48
C TYR A 122 -2.77 5.68 -5.78
N ALA A 123 -2.38 6.07 -7.01
CA ALA A 123 -0.98 6.29 -7.33
C ALA A 123 -0.34 7.40 -6.48
N GLN A 124 -1.02 8.52 -6.28
CA GLN A 124 -0.56 9.58 -5.39
C GLN A 124 -0.56 9.13 -3.93
N LYS A 125 -1.62 8.45 -3.48
CA LYS A 125 -1.73 7.92 -2.11
C LYS A 125 -0.57 6.99 -1.78
N ALA A 126 -0.21 6.07 -2.68
CA ALA A 126 0.89 5.13 -2.49
C ALA A 126 2.25 5.82 -2.30
N VAL A 127 2.45 7.00 -2.90
CA VAL A 127 3.69 7.79 -2.75
C VAL A 127 3.66 8.67 -1.50
N LEU A 128 2.54 9.33 -1.25
CA LEU A 128 2.42 10.31 -0.16
C LEU A 128 2.19 9.65 1.20
N TYR A 129 1.50 8.51 1.20
CA TYR A 129 1.14 7.74 2.40
C TYR A 129 1.51 6.27 2.19
N PRO A 130 2.81 5.94 2.04
CA PRO A 130 3.22 4.57 1.75
C PRO A 130 2.77 3.65 2.89
N THR A 131 1.97 2.65 2.53
CA THR A 131 1.59 1.55 3.42
C THR A 131 2.66 0.46 3.45
N ALA A 132 3.92 0.84 3.21
CA ALA A 132 5.03 -0.10 3.31
C ALA A 132 4.88 -0.93 4.58
N PRO A 133 4.99 -2.27 4.53
CA PRO A 133 4.76 -3.10 5.69
C PRO A 133 5.61 -2.57 6.85
N LEU A 134 4.95 -2.28 7.97
CA LEU A 134 5.58 -1.76 9.18
C LEU A 134 6.55 -2.78 9.79
N TYR A 135 6.42 -4.02 9.35
CA TYR A 135 7.14 -5.19 9.80
C TYR A 135 7.97 -5.79 8.67
N ASP A 136 9.20 -6.15 8.95
CA ASP A 136 10.04 -6.91 8.03
C ASP A 136 9.90 -8.40 8.35
N SER A 137 9.22 -9.12 7.47
CA SER A 137 8.99 -10.56 7.62
C SER A 137 10.24 -11.43 7.49
N ARG A 138 11.34 -10.90 6.93
CA ARG A 138 12.60 -11.63 6.80
C ARG A 138 13.43 -11.58 8.07
N SER A 139 13.51 -10.40 8.67
CA SER A 139 14.25 -10.18 9.93
C SER A 139 13.38 -10.36 11.16
N HIS A 140 12.06 -10.57 11.00
CA HIS A 140 11.09 -10.63 12.08
C HIS A 140 11.12 -9.41 13.01
N THR A 141 11.34 -8.22 12.44
CA THR A 141 11.47 -6.97 13.21
C THR A 141 10.58 -5.87 12.63
N LEU A 142 10.22 -4.92 13.48
CA LEU A 142 9.62 -3.66 13.02
C LEU A 142 10.66 -2.85 12.24
N LYS A 143 10.23 -2.22 11.16
CA LYS A 143 11.12 -1.30 10.41
C LYS A 143 11.45 -0.07 11.27
N PRO A 144 12.67 0.51 11.12
CA PRO A 144 13.08 1.68 11.91
C PRO A 144 12.08 2.83 11.85
N ALA A 145 11.57 3.16 10.67
CA ALA A 145 10.57 4.23 10.51
C ALA A 145 9.26 3.93 11.28
N CYS A 146 8.86 2.65 11.39
CA CYS A 146 7.72 2.26 12.23
C CYS A 146 8.01 2.46 13.72
N ILE A 147 9.20 2.06 14.16
CA ILE A 147 9.63 2.25 15.57
C ILE A 147 9.64 3.72 15.93
N ASP A 148 10.18 4.58 15.05
CA ASP A 148 10.22 6.02 15.28
C ASP A 148 8.82 6.65 15.29
N ALA A 149 7.92 6.21 14.40
CA ALA A 149 6.53 6.65 14.41
C ALA A 149 5.81 6.23 15.70
N LEU A 150 5.99 5.00 16.16
CA LEU A 150 5.41 4.52 17.43
C LEU A 150 5.95 5.28 18.64
N ARG A 151 7.25 5.60 18.66
CA ARG A 151 7.85 6.44 19.70
C ARG A 151 7.24 7.85 19.72
N ASN A 152 7.04 8.44 18.55
CA ASN A 152 6.41 9.75 18.45
C ASN A 152 4.97 9.72 18.97
N ILE A 153 4.19 8.69 18.61
CA ILE A 153 2.83 8.49 19.13
C ILE A 153 2.87 8.36 20.66
N PHE A 154 3.77 7.54 21.20
CA PHE A 154 3.95 7.39 22.64
C PHE A 154 4.20 8.74 23.32
N HIS A 155 5.15 9.54 22.81
CA HIS A 155 5.45 10.87 23.38
C HIS A 155 4.32 11.89 23.25
N LEU A 156 3.43 11.74 22.27
CA LEU A 156 2.23 12.57 22.14
C LEU A 156 1.16 12.18 23.16
N CYS A 157 1.09 10.89 23.51
CA CYS A 157 0.13 10.35 24.46
C CYS A 157 0.58 10.54 25.92
N ASP A 158 1.88 10.51 26.18
CA ASP A 158 2.52 10.75 27.49
C ASP A 158 2.45 12.26 27.82
N ALA A 159 1.32 12.69 28.37
CA ALA A 159 1.01 14.10 28.58
C ALA A 159 1.80 14.70 29.76
N ASP A 160 2.05 13.91 30.81
CA ASP A 160 2.81 14.32 32.00
C ASP A 160 4.32 14.06 31.88
N LYS A 161 4.73 13.37 30.80
CA LYS A 161 6.14 13.06 30.44
C LYS A 161 6.88 12.23 31.50
N ASP A 162 6.17 11.33 32.15
CA ASP A 162 6.74 10.43 33.13
C ASP A 162 7.39 9.16 32.51
N GLY A 163 7.19 8.96 31.19
CA GLY A 163 7.73 7.84 30.42
C GLY A 163 6.88 6.58 30.48
N VAL A 164 5.66 6.68 31.01
CA VAL A 164 4.67 5.61 31.09
C VAL A 164 3.34 6.12 30.59
N LEU A 165 2.51 5.27 29.99
CA LEU A 165 1.14 5.64 29.65
C LEU A 165 0.19 5.19 30.76
N SER A 166 -0.43 6.14 31.44
CA SER A 166 -1.49 5.91 32.42
C SER A 166 -2.76 5.38 31.75
N ASP A 167 -3.67 4.84 32.54
CA ASP A 167 -4.98 4.35 32.06
C ASP A 167 -5.78 5.45 31.36
N GLU A 168 -5.67 6.68 31.84
CA GLU A 168 -6.34 7.85 31.25
C GLU A 168 -5.73 8.21 29.90
N GLU A 169 -4.41 8.21 29.78
CA GLU A 169 -3.70 8.51 28.53
C GLU A 169 -3.94 7.46 27.46
N ILE A 170 -3.96 6.17 27.84
CA ILE A 170 -4.31 5.08 26.92
C ILE A 170 -5.76 5.23 26.45
N ASN A 171 -6.68 5.55 27.36
CA ASN A 171 -8.08 5.76 27.01
C ASN A 171 -8.28 6.98 26.12
N ASN A 172 -7.55 8.09 26.34
CA ASN A 172 -7.58 9.27 25.50
C ASN A 172 -7.06 8.96 24.11
N PHE A 173 -5.95 8.23 23.99
CA PHE A 173 -5.43 7.76 22.72
C PHE A 173 -6.46 6.91 21.96
N GLN A 174 -7.11 5.98 22.62
CA GLN A 174 -8.16 5.15 22.04
C GLN A 174 -9.32 6.00 21.53
N TYR A 175 -9.75 6.98 22.33
CA TYR A 175 -10.85 7.87 21.96
C TYR A 175 -10.50 8.72 20.73
N GLU A 176 -9.31 9.30 20.68
CA GLU A 176 -8.84 10.08 19.54
C GLU A 176 -8.72 9.26 18.25
N CYS A 177 -8.35 7.98 18.34
CA CYS A 177 -8.18 7.12 17.17
C CYS A 177 -9.49 6.49 16.66
N PHE A 178 -10.42 6.15 17.57
CA PHE A 178 -11.57 5.30 17.25
C PHE A 178 -12.92 5.90 17.66
N ASP A 179 -12.93 7.11 18.21
CA ASP A 179 -14.13 7.81 18.72
C ASP A 179 -14.94 6.94 19.74
N ALA A 180 -14.23 6.08 20.47
CA ALA A 180 -14.82 5.17 21.46
C ALA A 180 -13.86 4.95 22.64
N PRO A 181 -14.35 4.98 23.90
CA PRO A 181 -13.54 4.69 25.06
C PRO A 181 -13.18 3.22 25.18
N LEU A 182 -12.03 2.92 25.79
CA LEU A 182 -11.64 1.56 26.15
C LEU A 182 -12.59 0.98 27.21
N GLN A 183 -13.00 -0.26 27.02
CA GLN A 183 -13.68 -1.03 28.04
C GLN A 183 -12.67 -1.51 29.10
N LEU A 184 -13.12 -1.67 30.33
CA LEU A 184 -12.24 -2.12 31.42
C LEU A 184 -11.52 -3.44 31.14
N GLN A 185 -12.20 -4.37 30.46
CA GLN A 185 -11.62 -5.66 30.05
C GLN A 185 -10.52 -5.53 29.01
N GLU A 186 -10.66 -4.60 28.07
CA GLU A 186 -9.66 -4.31 27.02
C GLU A 186 -8.41 -3.69 27.67
N LEU A 187 -8.60 -2.74 28.59
CA LEU A 187 -7.49 -2.13 29.33
C LEU A 187 -6.70 -3.15 30.16
N LEU A 188 -7.39 -4.07 30.83
CA LEU A 188 -6.75 -5.16 31.55
C LEU A 188 -5.99 -6.10 30.63
N GLY A 189 -6.54 -6.40 29.43
CA GLY A 189 -5.86 -7.18 28.40
C GLY A 189 -4.58 -6.52 27.90
N ILE A 190 -4.60 -5.22 27.66
CA ILE A 190 -3.40 -4.46 27.26
C ILE A 190 -2.32 -4.55 28.36
N LYS A 191 -2.68 -4.32 29.61
CA LYS A 191 -1.76 -4.42 30.74
C LYS A 191 -1.13 -5.81 30.86
N GLN A 192 -1.92 -6.86 30.70
CA GLN A 192 -1.43 -8.23 30.75
C GLN A 192 -0.43 -8.50 29.61
N LEU A 193 -0.73 -8.08 28.37
CA LEU A 193 0.19 -8.23 27.23
C LEU A 193 1.52 -7.51 27.45
N VAL A 194 1.49 -6.29 28.03
CA VAL A 194 2.71 -5.54 28.34
C VAL A 194 3.54 -6.24 29.41
N MET A 195 2.90 -6.80 30.45
CA MET A 195 3.58 -7.54 31.50
C MET A 195 4.22 -8.84 30.98
N GLU A 196 3.51 -9.57 30.11
CA GLU A 196 4.01 -10.81 29.49
C GLU A 196 5.16 -10.52 28.50
N GLY A 197 5.05 -9.42 27.72
CA GLY A 197 6.10 -8.99 26.79
C GLY A 197 7.34 -8.40 27.44
N SER A 198 7.25 -8.01 28.71
CA SER A 198 8.35 -7.43 29.48
C SER A 198 9.21 -8.48 30.20
N THR A 199 8.94 -9.77 30.04
CA THR A 199 9.87 -10.81 30.51
C THR A 199 11.13 -10.78 29.64
N PRO A 200 12.34 -10.60 30.18
CA PRO A 200 13.56 -10.62 29.40
C PRO A 200 13.65 -11.97 28.71
N TYR A 201 13.82 -11.95 27.39
CA TYR A 201 14.19 -13.13 26.65
C TYR A 201 15.60 -13.51 27.12
N ASP A 202 15.69 -14.42 28.10
CA ASP A 202 16.95 -14.98 28.51
C ASP A 202 17.57 -15.70 27.30
N SER A 203 18.63 -15.12 26.82
CA SER A 203 19.53 -15.70 25.81
C SER A 203 20.12 -17.00 26.40
N ALA A 204 19.68 -18.13 25.90
CA ALA A 204 20.38 -19.40 26.00
C ALA A 204 21.01 -19.76 24.65
#